data_c1c678dc83a3752887fa78469756075d
#
_entry.id   c1c678dc83a3752887fa78469756075d
#
_cell.length_a   1.000
_cell.length_b   1.000
_cell.length_c   1.000
_cell.angle_alpha   90.00
_cell.angle_beta   90.00
_cell.angle_gamma   90.00
#
_symmetry.space_group_name_H-M   'P 1'
#
loop_
_entity.id
_entity.type
_entity.pdbx_description
1 polymer ?
#
loop_
_entity_poly.entity_id
_entity_poly.type
_entity_poly.pdbx_seq_one_letter_code
_entity_poly.pdbx_strand_id
1 'polypeptide(L)' 'DVSQIEIDAISGLINLGYTQLNASQAVAKVINDSREDLVVEDIIRLSLKTLVVKG' A
#
# COMPACT_ATOMS: atom_id res chain seq x y z
N ASP A 1 -8.33 6.92 13.20
CA ASP A 1 -8.92 5.73 12.69
C ASP A 1 -8.27 5.20 11.45
N VAL A 2 -7.52 4.17 11.61
CA VAL A 2 -6.90 3.55 10.45
C VAL A 2 -7.99 2.83 9.68
N SER A 3 -8.10 3.13 8.39
CA SER A 3 -9.16 2.54 7.60
C SER A 3 -8.87 1.06 7.36
N GLN A 4 -9.95 0.29 7.22
CA GLN A 4 -9.84 -1.12 6.92
C GLN A 4 -9.13 -1.32 5.58
N ILE A 5 -9.29 -0.39 4.68
CA ILE A 5 -8.65 -0.46 3.37
C ILE A 5 -7.13 -0.45 3.52
N GLU A 6 -6.62 0.41 4.40
CA GLU A 6 -5.19 0.45 4.63
C GLU A 6 -4.68 -0.85 5.22
N ILE A 7 -5.40 -1.36 6.20
CA ILE A 7 -5.01 -2.60 6.84
C ILE A 7 -4.99 -3.75 5.83
N ASP A 8 -6.02 -3.82 5.01
CA ASP A 8 -6.12 -4.88 4.01
C ASP A 8 -5.00 -4.79 2.99
N ALA A 9 -4.68 -3.58 2.55
CA ALA A 9 -3.61 -3.39 1.58
C ALA A 9 -2.26 -3.79 2.16
N ILE A 10 -2.00 -3.40 3.40
CA ILE A 10 -0.75 -3.76 4.06
C ILE A 10 -0.65 -5.27 4.20
N SER A 11 -1.75 -5.91 4.62
CA SER A 11 -1.75 -7.37 4.75
C SER A 11 -1.47 -8.05 3.42
N GLY A 12 -2.04 -7.53 2.34
CA GLY A 12 -1.81 -8.10 1.02
C GLY A 12 -0.35 -8.03 0.64
N LEU A 13 0.30 -6.90 0.91
CA LEU A 13 1.71 -6.74 0.59
C LEU A 13 2.58 -7.67 1.43
N ILE A 14 2.24 -7.84 2.69
CA ILE A 14 2.97 -8.75 3.55
C ILE A 14 2.86 -10.19 3.01
N ASN A 15 1.68 -10.56 2.53
CA ASN A 15 1.49 -11.87 1.94
C ASN A 15 2.33 -12.06 0.69
N LEU A 16 2.67 -10.98 0.02
CA LEU A 16 3.52 -11.05 -1.16
C LEU A 16 5.00 -11.09 -0.83
N GLY A 17 5.34 -10.96 0.45
CA GLY A 17 6.73 -11.08 0.87
C GLY A 17 7.37 -9.80 1.35
N TYR A 18 6.65 -8.71 1.42
CA TYR A 18 7.21 -7.45 1.91
C TYR A 18 7.12 -7.40 3.42
N THR A 19 8.01 -6.63 4.03
CA THR A 19 7.96 -6.45 5.48
C THR A 19 6.83 -5.51 5.84
N GLN A 20 6.40 -5.59 7.10
CA GLN A 20 5.34 -4.70 7.55
C GLN A 20 5.76 -3.23 7.42
N LEU A 21 7.01 -2.94 7.71
CA LEU A 21 7.49 -1.56 7.61
C LEU A 21 7.42 -1.07 6.18
N ASN A 22 7.94 -1.84 5.24
CA ASN A 22 7.92 -1.45 3.84
C ASN A 22 6.50 -1.35 3.32
N ALA A 23 5.64 -2.30 3.69
CA ALA A 23 4.26 -2.29 3.25
C ALA A 23 3.54 -1.06 3.81
N SER A 24 3.74 -0.75 5.08
CA SER A 24 3.09 0.40 5.70
C SER A 24 3.51 1.70 5.03
N GLN A 25 4.78 1.84 4.77
CA GLN A 25 5.30 3.06 4.17
C GLN A 25 4.78 3.23 2.75
N ALA A 26 4.76 2.14 1.99
CA ALA A 26 4.28 2.22 0.61
C ALA A 26 2.79 2.57 0.56
N VAL A 27 2.00 1.94 1.41
CA VAL A 27 0.57 2.20 1.45
C VAL A 27 0.30 3.64 1.89
N ALA A 28 1.01 4.10 2.90
CA ALA A 28 0.83 5.46 3.37
C ALA A 28 1.16 6.47 2.29
N LYS A 29 2.23 6.21 1.53
CA LYS A 29 2.63 7.11 0.47
C LYS A 29 1.57 7.15 -0.64
N VAL A 30 1.06 6.00 -1.02
CA VAL A 30 0.04 5.93 -2.06
C VAL A 30 -1.21 6.70 -1.63
N ILE A 31 -1.64 6.50 -0.41
CA ILE A 31 -2.85 7.16 0.08
C ILE A 31 -2.63 8.67 0.17
N ASN A 32 -1.45 9.06 0.63
CA ASN A 32 -1.15 10.47 0.78
C ASN A 32 -1.06 11.18 -0.58
N ASP A 33 -0.57 10.48 -1.60
CA ASP A 33 -0.43 11.08 -2.91
C ASP A 33 -1.73 11.07 -3.71
N SER A 34 -2.67 10.22 -3.32
CA SER A 34 -3.91 10.08 -4.07
C SER A 34 -4.96 11.03 -3.51
N ARG A 35 -5.74 11.60 -4.40
CA ARG A 35 -6.85 12.45 -4.00
C ARG A 35 -8.18 11.81 -4.26
N GLU A 36 -8.17 10.58 -4.71
CA GLU A 36 -9.38 9.85 -5.01
C GLU A 36 -9.53 8.68 -4.07
N ASP A 37 -10.77 8.24 -3.93
CA ASP A 37 -11.02 7.05 -3.14
C ASP A 37 -10.46 5.86 -3.87
N LEU A 38 -9.56 5.16 -3.23
CA LEU A 38 -8.94 3.97 -3.80
C LEU A 38 -9.50 2.74 -3.13
N VAL A 39 -9.62 1.67 -3.90
CA VAL A 39 -9.96 0.38 -3.34
C VAL A 39 -8.67 -0.36 -3.03
N VAL A 40 -8.78 -1.42 -2.23
CA VAL A 40 -7.61 -2.17 -1.78
C VAL A 40 -6.75 -2.62 -2.96
N GLU A 41 -7.38 -3.10 -4.01
CA GLU A 41 -6.65 -3.58 -5.17
C GLU A 41 -5.79 -2.50 -5.79
N ASP A 42 -6.32 -1.30 -5.90
CA ASP A 42 -5.58 -0.18 -6.47
C ASP A 42 -4.41 0.21 -5.59
N ILE A 43 -4.64 0.22 -4.29
CA ILE A 43 -3.60 0.59 -3.35
C ILE A 43 -2.46 -0.41 -3.41
N ILE A 44 -2.77 -1.68 -3.47
CA ILE A 44 -1.75 -2.72 -3.56
C ILE A 44 -0.96 -2.56 -4.86
N ARG A 45 -1.65 -2.34 -5.96
CA ARG A 45 -1.00 -2.18 -7.25
C ARG A 45 -0.04 -1.00 -7.25
N LEU A 46 -0.49 0.13 -6.74
CA LEU A 46 0.34 1.33 -6.70
C LEU A 46 1.50 1.18 -5.71
N SER A 47 1.24 0.50 -4.61
CA SER A 47 2.29 0.24 -3.63
C SER A 47 3.37 -0.66 -4.21
N LEU A 48 2.97 -1.69 -4.95
CA LEU A 48 3.94 -2.57 -5.61
C LEU A 48 4.78 -1.79 -6.59
N LYS A 49 4.17 -0.89 -7.32
CA LYS A 49 4.89 -0.06 -8.27
C LYS A 49 5.93 0.79 -7.54
N THR A 50 5.55 1.34 -6.42
CA THR A 50 6.46 2.14 -5.61
C THR A 50 7.61 1.31 -5.09
N LEU A 51 7.32 0.10 -4.63
CA LEU A 51 8.35 -0.76 -4.06
C LEU A 51 9.29 -1.33 -5.12
N VAL A 52 8.76 -1.64 -6.29
CA VAL A 52 9.54 -2.24 -7.36
C VAL A 52 10.43 -1.23 -8.06
N VAL A 53 9.94 -0.04 -8.25
CA VAL A 53 10.65 1.01 -8.98
C VAL A 53 11.70 1.70 -8.13
N LYS A 54 11.93 1.24 -6.97
CA LYS A 54 12.87 1.82 -6.11
C LYS A 54 14.23 1.89 -6.75
N GLY A 55 14.64 2.98 -6.95
CA GLY A 55 15.77 3.25 -7.74
C GLY A 55 17.11 3.10 -7.39
#